data_933c12dae2a00516e7a02a1ec620fd6f
#
_entry.id   933c12dae2a00516e7a02a1ec620fd6f
#
_cell.length_a   1.000
_cell.length_b   1.000
_cell.length_c   1.000
_cell.angle_alpha   90.00
_cell.angle_beta   90.00
_cell.angle_gamma   90.00
#
_symmetry.space_group_name_H-M   'P 1'
#
loop_
_entity.id
_entity.type
_entity.pdbx_description
1 polymer ?
#
loop_
_entity_poly.entity_id
_entity_poly.type
_entity_poly.pdbx_seq_one_letter_code
_entity_poly.pdbx_strand_id
1 'polypeptide(L)'
;MKIMKKFLLILIFTFGFINNIQSQKDYSKDVENLLKKMTLEEKIGQMNQYNGFYDATGPSPSGGDAKKKYDNLKNGLVGSMLNVRGVNEVRAFQKIAVEETRLGIPLIFGFDLIHGYKTIAPIPLAESASWDLNEIQNSASLGAKEASAAGINWTFAPMVDISRDARWGRVMEGAGEDPFLGSLIAAARVKGFQGNDLSSPSTVAACAKHFAAYGFVESGRDYNTVDIGLSTLHNIVLPPFKAAVDAGVKTFMNGFTELNGIPVTADSYLQREILKKQWGFKGFIVSDWGSLREMMDHGYAKDRKHAGELALNGGSDMDMESTIYIEELSNLINEGKINIEQIDDAVRRILLVKFELGLFDDPYKYCDLVREKKITGSKEIMDGALEMAKKSIVLLKNDKKLLPLKKNGQKIALIGPLAADKNSPLGNWRVAADNNTAVSVLEGLSHYTGNEITHSQGIRLVNKIPDGFHEEVQINNTDKTGILEAKEVAKKADVVIMVLGEYGFQSGEGRSRANLDLPX
;
A
#
# COMPACT_ATOMS: atom_id res chain seq x y z
N MET A 1 -36.00 35.07 -37.10
CA MET A 1 -35.87 33.61 -37.29
C MET A 1 -34.44 33.08 -37.20
N LYS A 2 -33.42 33.75 -37.77
CA LYS A 2 -32.02 33.27 -37.68
C LYS A 2 -31.40 33.39 -36.27
N ILE A 3 -31.82 34.34 -35.46
CA ILE A 3 -31.30 34.55 -34.10
C ILE A 3 -31.88 33.50 -33.12
N MET A 4 -33.14 33.14 -33.28
CA MET A 4 -33.79 32.13 -32.46
C MET A 4 -33.19 30.71 -32.67
N LYS A 5 -32.76 30.40 -33.91
CA LYS A 5 -32.13 29.10 -34.21
C LYS A 5 -30.73 28.95 -33.56
N LYS A 6 -29.99 30.09 -33.42
CA LYS A 6 -28.68 30.04 -32.74
C LYS A 6 -28.83 29.87 -31.23
N PHE A 7 -29.86 30.43 -30.62
CA PHE A 7 -30.13 30.25 -29.19
C PHE A 7 -30.57 28.79 -28.88
N LEU A 8 -31.33 28.19 -29.78
CA LEU A 8 -31.78 26.82 -29.60
C LEU A 8 -30.62 25.82 -29.73
N LEU A 9 -29.64 26.10 -30.61
CA LEU A 9 -28.45 25.23 -30.74
C LEU A 9 -27.52 25.34 -29.52
N ILE A 10 -27.42 26.49 -28.90
CA ILE A 10 -26.59 26.68 -27.68
C ILE A 10 -27.26 25.96 -26.50
N LEU A 11 -28.58 25.98 -26.40
CA LEU A 11 -29.29 25.25 -25.34
C LEU A 11 -29.14 23.70 -25.48
N ILE A 12 -29.07 23.18 -26.71
CA ILE A 12 -28.91 21.75 -26.95
C ILE A 12 -27.48 21.30 -26.61
N PHE A 13 -26.47 22.18 -26.84
CA PHE A 13 -25.08 21.87 -26.49
C PHE A 13 -24.80 21.93 -24.98
N THR A 14 -25.56 22.74 -24.24
CA THR A 14 -25.39 22.79 -22.76
C THR A 14 -26.11 21.65 -22.03
N PHE A 15 -27.11 21.00 -22.67
CA PHE A 15 -27.78 19.84 -22.08
C PHE A 15 -27.04 18.51 -22.32
N GLY A 16 -26.02 18.50 -23.18
CA GLY A 16 -25.27 17.29 -23.53
C GLY A 16 -24.17 16.89 -22.55
N PHE A 17 -23.93 17.68 -21.49
CA PHE A 17 -22.95 17.38 -20.46
C PHE A 17 -23.59 17.22 -19.07
N ILE A 18 -24.77 16.58 -19.03
CA ILE A 18 -25.18 15.99 -17.75
C ILE A 18 -24.38 14.70 -17.64
N ASN A 19 -23.17 14.81 -17.09
CA ASN A 19 -22.51 13.65 -16.56
C ASN A 19 -23.53 12.94 -15.66
N ASN A 20 -23.82 11.70 -15.93
CA ASN A 20 -24.47 10.82 -14.96
C ASN A 20 -23.54 10.74 -13.75
N ILE A 21 -23.63 11.72 -12.87
CA ILE A 21 -23.14 11.58 -11.51
C ILE A 21 -24.10 10.54 -10.92
N GLN A 22 -23.73 9.28 -11.03
CA GLN A 22 -24.43 8.23 -10.34
C GLN A 22 -24.35 8.61 -8.86
N SER A 23 -25.48 9.06 -8.31
CA SER A 23 -25.54 9.43 -6.90
C SER A 23 -25.08 8.24 -6.07
N GLN A 24 -23.98 8.41 -5.35
CA GLN A 24 -23.50 7.38 -4.44
C GLN A 24 -24.63 7.07 -3.47
N LYS A 25 -24.97 5.79 -3.32
CA LYS A 25 -26.06 5.34 -2.45
C LYS A 25 -25.78 5.80 -1.02
N ASP A 26 -26.77 6.42 -0.38
CA ASP A 26 -26.64 6.86 1.01
C ASP A 26 -26.98 5.71 1.94
N TYR A 27 -25.97 5.17 2.59
CA TYR A 27 -26.10 4.06 3.52
C TYR A 27 -26.29 4.49 4.98
N SER A 28 -26.46 5.80 5.27
CA SER A 28 -26.54 6.31 6.64
C SER A 28 -27.62 5.59 7.47
N LYS A 29 -28.79 5.35 6.88
CA LYS A 29 -29.89 4.67 7.56
C LYS A 29 -29.57 3.20 7.85
N ASP A 30 -28.92 2.52 6.91
CA ASP A 30 -28.56 1.10 7.05
C ASP A 30 -27.50 0.93 8.15
N VAL A 31 -26.49 1.80 8.15
CA VAL A 31 -25.45 1.84 9.19
C VAL A 31 -26.06 2.05 10.57
N GLU A 32 -26.93 3.07 10.73
CA GLU A 32 -27.56 3.36 12.03
C GLU A 32 -28.46 2.20 12.50
N ASN A 33 -29.20 1.57 11.59
CA ASN A 33 -30.04 0.41 11.92
C ASN A 33 -29.21 -0.78 12.40
N LEU A 34 -28.05 -1.01 11.80
CA LEU A 34 -27.15 -2.08 12.23
C LEU A 34 -26.50 -1.75 13.57
N LEU A 35 -25.98 -0.53 13.70
CA LEU A 35 -25.31 -0.06 14.92
C LEU A 35 -26.20 -0.22 16.17
N LYS A 36 -27.51 0.06 16.05
CA LYS A 36 -28.48 -0.09 17.13
C LYS A 36 -28.69 -1.54 17.59
N LYS A 37 -28.38 -2.52 16.73
CA LYS A 37 -28.54 -3.94 17.06
C LYS A 37 -27.30 -4.54 17.73
N MET A 38 -26.18 -3.84 17.66
CA MET A 38 -24.88 -4.32 18.13
C MET A 38 -24.73 -4.16 19.64
N THR A 39 -24.16 -5.18 20.29
CA THR A 39 -23.70 -5.06 21.69
C THR A 39 -22.41 -4.23 21.72
N LEU A 40 -21.98 -3.81 22.90
CA LEU A 40 -20.70 -3.08 23.06
C LEU A 40 -19.54 -3.94 22.55
N GLU A 41 -19.52 -5.22 22.89
CA GLU A 41 -18.45 -6.15 22.49
C GLU A 41 -18.38 -6.28 20.96
N GLU A 42 -19.54 -6.41 20.29
CA GLU A 42 -19.60 -6.49 18.84
C GLU A 42 -19.12 -5.19 18.17
N LYS A 43 -19.43 -4.04 18.77
CA LYS A 43 -18.93 -2.75 18.30
C LYS A 43 -17.42 -2.70 18.39
N ILE A 44 -16.86 -3.03 19.55
CA ILE A 44 -15.41 -3.08 19.76
C ILE A 44 -14.77 -4.10 18.80
N GLY A 45 -15.46 -5.22 18.56
CA GLY A 45 -15.01 -6.23 17.59
C GLY A 45 -14.82 -5.69 16.18
N GLN A 46 -15.70 -4.77 15.73
CA GLN A 46 -15.52 -4.14 14.41
C GLN A 46 -14.27 -3.27 14.34
N MET A 47 -13.79 -2.78 15.47
CA MET A 47 -12.59 -1.95 15.58
C MET A 47 -11.31 -2.78 15.71
N ASN A 48 -11.39 -4.12 15.59
CA ASN A 48 -10.29 -5.07 15.79
C ASN A 48 -9.89 -5.70 14.45
N GLN A 49 -8.60 -5.65 14.11
CA GLN A 49 -8.04 -6.31 12.93
C GLN A 49 -6.98 -7.33 13.36
N TYR A 50 -7.07 -8.53 12.80
CA TYR A 50 -6.06 -9.58 13.00
C TYR A 50 -5.34 -9.90 11.69
N ASN A 51 -4.06 -10.16 11.78
CA ASN A 51 -3.29 -10.83 10.72
C ASN A 51 -3.79 -12.27 10.57
N GLY A 52 -3.62 -12.86 9.40
CA GLY A 52 -3.92 -14.28 9.18
C GLY A 52 -3.19 -15.13 10.22
N PHE A 53 -3.91 -15.94 10.99
CA PHE A 53 -3.38 -16.64 12.16
C PHE A 53 -3.51 -18.15 12.06
N TYR A 54 -4.14 -18.69 11.03
CA TYR A 54 -4.19 -20.11 10.73
C TYR A 54 -4.67 -20.32 9.30
N ASP A 55 -4.47 -21.52 8.77
CA ASP A 55 -4.99 -21.95 7.48
C ASP A 55 -6.48 -22.30 7.64
N ALA A 56 -7.37 -21.39 7.20
CA ALA A 56 -8.82 -21.55 7.39
C ALA A 56 -9.42 -22.67 6.52
N THR A 57 -8.67 -23.22 5.57
CA THR A 57 -9.11 -24.38 4.80
C THR A 57 -8.76 -25.69 5.52
N GLY A 58 -7.96 -25.60 6.60
CA GLY A 58 -7.57 -26.72 7.45
C GLY A 58 -8.41 -26.81 8.73
N PRO A 59 -7.97 -27.63 9.70
CA PRO A 59 -8.69 -27.77 10.98
C PRO A 59 -8.60 -26.50 11.83
N SER A 60 -9.65 -26.22 12.57
CA SER A 60 -9.72 -25.05 13.46
C SER A 60 -8.64 -25.14 14.57
N PRO A 61 -8.08 -24.00 15.01
CA PRO A 61 -7.09 -23.99 16.08
C PRO A 61 -7.62 -24.57 17.38
N SER A 62 -6.80 -25.40 18.04
CA SER A 62 -7.18 -26.08 19.28
C SER A 62 -6.57 -25.47 20.55
N GLY A 63 -5.65 -24.49 20.42
CA GLY A 63 -4.99 -23.88 21.58
C GLY A 63 -4.20 -22.62 21.25
N GLY A 64 -3.70 -21.97 22.29
CA GLY A 64 -2.83 -20.80 22.17
C GLY A 64 -3.53 -19.55 21.66
N ASP A 65 -2.73 -18.60 21.15
CA ASP A 65 -3.21 -17.33 20.62
C ASP A 65 -4.16 -17.52 19.42
N ALA A 66 -3.84 -18.45 18.55
CA ALA A 66 -4.69 -18.75 17.39
C ALA A 66 -6.10 -19.18 17.80
N LYS A 67 -6.22 -19.96 18.88
CA LYS A 67 -7.53 -20.36 19.41
C LYS A 67 -8.32 -19.14 19.95
N LYS A 68 -7.64 -18.25 20.66
CA LYS A 68 -8.25 -17.01 21.18
C LYS A 68 -8.78 -16.14 20.01
N LYS A 69 -7.96 -15.94 18.98
CA LYS A 69 -8.36 -15.16 17.79
C LYS A 69 -9.52 -15.84 17.04
N TYR A 70 -9.50 -17.19 16.95
CA TYR A 70 -10.59 -17.95 16.33
C TYR A 70 -11.91 -17.79 17.11
N ASP A 71 -11.85 -17.87 18.45
CA ASP A 71 -13.03 -17.67 19.28
C ASP A 71 -13.58 -16.25 19.13
N ASN A 72 -12.69 -15.25 19.08
CA ASN A 72 -13.12 -13.87 18.83
C ASN A 72 -13.84 -13.75 17.47
N LEU A 73 -13.31 -14.39 16.44
CA LEU A 73 -13.93 -14.39 15.11
C LEU A 73 -15.35 -15.00 15.16
N LYS A 74 -15.50 -16.15 15.79
CA LYS A 74 -16.79 -16.84 15.92
C LYS A 74 -17.81 -16.07 16.76
N ASN A 75 -17.32 -15.21 17.65
CA ASN A 75 -18.19 -14.37 18.49
C ASN A 75 -18.50 -13.01 17.85
N GLY A 76 -18.04 -12.78 16.60
CA GLY A 76 -18.29 -11.52 15.90
C GLY A 76 -17.41 -10.36 16.38
N LEU A 77 -16.26 -10.68 16.99
CA LEU A 77 -15.34 -9.73 17.61
C LEU A 77 -14.14 -9.40 16.71
N VAL A 78 -14.31 -9.52 15.39
CA VAL A 78 -13.28 -9.19 14.40
C VAL A 78 -13.91 -8.40 13.26
N GLY A 79 -13.41 -7.21 12.97
CA GLY A 79 -13.91 -6.36 11.88
C GLY A 79 -13.21 -6.56 10.56
N SER A 80 -11.95 -6.94 10.60
CA SER A 80 -11.15 -7.13 9.39
C SER A 80 -10.01 -8.12 9.61
N MET A 81 -9.47 -8.63 8.49
CA MET A 81 -8.32 -9.53 8.47
C MET A 81 -7.24 -8.95 7.55
N LEU A 82 -5.98 -9.10 7.94
CA LEU A 82 -4.81 -8.67 7.18
C LEU A 82 -4.08 -9.91 6.66
N ASN A 83 -3.55 -9.85 5.44
CA ASN A 83 -2.71 -10.90 4.83
C ASN A 83 -3.41 -12.25 4.57
N VAL A 84 -4.73 -12.31 4.69
CA VAL A 84 -5.51 -13.46 4.24
C VAL A 84 -5.78 -13.28 2.75
N ARG A 85 -5.37 -14.22 1.93
CA ARG A 85 -5.47 -14.10 0.47
C ARG A 85 -5.65 -15.44 -0.22
N GLY A 86 -6.23 -15.39 -1.42
CA GLY A 86 -6.66 -16.57 -2.15
C GLY A 86 -8.12 -16.86 -1.85
N VAL A 87 -8.87 -17.13 -2.90
CA VAL A 87 -10.34 -17.24 -2.82
C VAL A 87 -10.81 -18.23 -1.74
N ASN A 88 -10.14 -19.37 -1.62
CA ASN A 88 -10.55 -20.38 -0.66
C ASN A 88 -10.38 -19.92 0.79
N GLU A 89 -9.24 -19.31 1.10
CA GLU A 89 -8.92 -18.78 2.44
C GLU A 89 -9.89 -17.66 2.81
N VAL A 90 -10.03 -16.68 1.92
CA VAL A 90 -10.92 -15.53 2.15
C VAL A 90 -12.36 -16.00 2.36
N ARG A 91 -12.83 -16.93 1.50
CA ARG A 91 -14.19 -17.47 1.62
C ARG A 91 -14.39 -18.20 2.96
N ALA A 92 -13.39 -18.93 3.43
CA ALA A 92 -13.49 -19.69 4.69
C ALA A 92 -13.62 -18.72 5.90
N PHE A 93 -12.77 -17.71 5.99
CA PHE A 93 -12.90 -16.67 7.04
C PHE A 93 -14.22 -15.91 6.93
N GLN A 94 -14.59 -15.51 5.71
CA GLN A 94 -15.83 -14.76 5.49
C GLN A 94 -17.07 -15.59 5.91
N LYS A 95 -17.04 -16.89 5.63
CA LYS A 95 -18.13 -17.81 6.02
C LYS A 95 -18.34 -17.82 7.53
N ILE A 96 -17.25 -17.90 8.31
CA ILE A 96 -17.36 -17.85 9.77
C ILE A 96 -18.03 -16.53 10.21
N ALA A 97 -17.56 -15.41 9.67
CA ALA A 97 -18.10 -14.09 10.05
C ALA A 97 -19.57 -13.93 9.68
N VAL A 98 -19.96 -14.38 8.49
CA VAL A 98 -21.31 -14.14 7.95
C VAL A 98 -22.32 -15.18 8.41
N GLU A 99 -21.94 -16.47 8.49
CA GLU A 99 -22.87 -17.57 8.73
C GLU A 99 -22.87 -18.08 10.17
N GLU A 100 -21.80 -17.80 10.95
CA GLU A 100 -21.65 -18.38 12.28
C GLU A 100 -21.71 -17.35 13.42
N THR A 101 -21.78 -16.02 13.08
CA THR A 101 -21.93 -14.96 14.10
C THR A 101 -23.35 -14.44 14.15
N ARG A 102 -23.71 -13.82 15.27
CA ARG A 102 -25.08 -13.36 15.54
C ARG A 102 -25.63 -12.36 14.52
N LEU A 103 -24.78 -11.42 14.07
CA LEU A 103 -25.20 -10.33 13.16
C LEU A 103 -24.75 -10.56 11.71
N GLY A 104 -23.90 -11.52 11.45
CA GLY A 104 -23.44 -11.82 10.09
C GLY A 104 -22.73 -10.66 9.41
N ILE A 105 -21.96 -9.85 10.16
CA ILE A 105 -21.28 -8.69 9.59
C ILE A 105 -20.04 -9.16 8.81
N PRO A 106 -19.95 -8.87 7.50
CA PRO A 106 -18.81 -9.35 6.70
C PRO A 106 -17.49 -8.70 7.11
N LEU A 107 -16.40 -9.44 6.93
CA LEU A 107 -15.03 -8.95 7.13
C LEU A 107 -14.57 -8.12 5.93
N ILE A 108 -13.64 -7.19 6.18
CA ILE A 108 -12.82 -6.57 5.14
C ILE A 108 -11.46 -7.28 5.14
N PHE A 109 -10.90 -7.55 3.96
CA PHE A 109 -9.62 -8.26 3.80
C PHE A 109 -8.57 -7.30 3.26
N GLY A 110 -7.60 -6.94 4.11
CA GLY A 110 -6.55 -5.98 3.81
C GLY A 110 -5.25 -6.62 3.32
N PHE A 111 -4.54 -5.89 2.43
CA PHE A 111 -3.24 -6.32 1.93
C PHE A 111 -2.45 -5.12 1.41
N ASP A 112 -1.12 -5.19 1.47
CA ASP A 112 -0.23 -4.13 1.00
C ASP A 112 0.04 -4.27 -0.50
N LEU A 113 -0.77 -3.57 -1.32
CA LEU A 113 -0.57 -3.50 -2.77
C LEU A 113 0.29 -2.27 -3.11
N ILE A 114 1.48 -2.19 -2.56
CA ILE A 114 2.32 -0.98 -2.71
C ILE A 114 2.62 -0.75 -4.20
N HIS A 115 2.99 -1.82 -4.94
CA HIS A 115 3.18 -1.73 -6.40
C HIS A 115 2.83 -3.05 -7.12
N GLY A 116 1.73 -3.68 -6.69
CA GLY A 116 1.22 -4.89 -7.33
C GLY A 116 0.90 -6.00 -6.34
N TYR A 117 0.39 -7.10 -6.86
CA TYR A 117 0.02 -8.29 -6.06
C TYR A 117 0.94 -9.46 -6.42
N LYS A 118 0.54 -10.37 -7.31
CA LYS A 118 1.41 -11.41 -7.88
C LYS A 118 2.29 -10.85 -8.98
N THR A 119 1.71 -9.99 -9.81
CA THR A 119 2.45 -9.24 -10.84
C THR A 119 2.93 -7.94 -10.24
N ILE A 120 4.23 -7.69 -10.29
CA ILE A 120 4.85 -6.52 -9.67
C ILE A 120 5.14 -5.46 -10.75
N ALA A 121 4.61 -4.26 -10.52
CA ALA A 121 4.92 -3.05 -11.29
C ALA A 121 6.18 -2.38 -10.70
N PRO A 122 6.74 -1.37 -11.36
CA PRO A 122 7.85 -0.60 -10.75
C PRO A 122 7.47 -0.04 -9.38
N ILE A 123 8.47 0.19 -8.53
CA ILE A 123 8.25 0.81 -7.22
C ILE A 123 7.60 2.20 -7.43
N PRO A 124 6.77 2.69 -6.49
CA PRO A 124 6.08 3.97 -6.67
C PRO A 124 6.99 5.15 -6.99
N LEU A 125 8.20 5.19 -6.41
CA LEU A 125 9.18 6.23 -6.73
C LEU A 125 9.56 6.19 -8.22
N ALA A 126 9.70 5.01 -8.81
CA ALA A 126 10.00 4.86 -10.24
C ALA A 126 8.77 5.22 -11.09
N GLU A 127 7.56 4.84 -10.66
CA GLU A 127 6.33 5.27 -11.34
C GLU A 127 6.24 6.79 -11.38
N SER A 128 6.59 7.46 -10.27
CA SER A 128 6.53 8.93 -10.19
C SER A 128 7.45 9.60 -11.20
N ALA A 129 8.61 8.98 -11.51
CA ALA A 129 9.57 9.51 -12.49
C ALA A 129 9.01 9.55 -13.91
N SER A 130 7.93 8.83 -14.20
CA SER A 130 7.25 8.88 -15.50
C SER A 130 6.47 10.17 -15.73
N TRP A 131 6.00 10.80 -14.68
CA TRP A 131 5.08 11.96 -14.69
C TRP A 131 3.77 11.68 -15.46
N ASP A 132 3.45 10.41 -15.71
CA ASP A 132 2.26 10.01 -16.46
C ASP A 132 1.15 9.56 -15.50
N LEU A 133 0.32 10.51 -15.08
CA LEU A 133 -0.74 10.26 -14.10
C LEU A 133 -1.75 9.21 -14.58
N ASN A 134 -2.00 9.13 -15.89
CA ASN A 134 -2.93 8.14 -16.44
C ASN A 134 -2.36 6.73 -16.29
N GLU A 135 -1.06 6.56 -16.57
CA GLU A 135 -0.44 5.25 -16.45
C GLU A 135 -0.27 4.84 -14.98
N ILE A 136 0.02 5.80 -14.09
CA ILE A 136 0.08 5.55 -12.64
C ILE A 136 -1.30 5.09 -12.13
N GLN A 137 -2.37 5.76 -12.58
CA GLN A 137 -3.74 5.34 -12.23
C GLN A 137 -4.04 3.93 -12.77
N ASN A 138 -3.64 3.65 -14.02
CA ASN A 138 -3.81 2.35 -14.66
C ASN A 138 -3.06 1.25 -13.89
N SER A 139 -1.80 1.51 -13.50
CA SER A 139 -0.98 0.58 -12.71
C SER A 139 -1.70 0.19 -11.40
N ALA A 140 -2.20 1.19 -10.66
CA ALA A 140 -2.96 0.95 -9.42
C ALA A 140 -4.25 0.15 -9.70
N SER A 141 -4.95 0.44 -10.79
CA SER A 141 -6.18 -0.27 -11.18
C SER A 141 -5.91 -1.75 -11.51
N LEU A 142 -4.81 -2.02 -12.20
CA LEU A 142 -4.43 -3.39 -12.54
C LEU A 142 -4.02 -4.18 -11.28
N GLY A 143 -3.30 -3.53 -10.36
CA GLY A 143 -2.99 -4.13 -9.05
C GLY A 143 -4.25 -4.46 -8.26
N ALA A 144 -5.21 -3.53 -8.21
CA ALA A 144 -6.52 -3.75 -7.56
C ALA A 144 -7.27 -4.91 -8.20
N LYS A 145 -7.31 -4.95 -9.54
CA LYS A 145 -7.99 -5.99 -10.31
C LYS A 145 -7.41 -7.37 -10.00
N GLU A 146 -6.08 -7.49 -9.94
CA GLU A 146 -5.43 -8.77 -9.65
C GLU A 146 -5.66 -9.20 -8.20
N ALA A 147 -5.47 -8.29 -7.23
CA ALA A 147 -5.63 -8.61 -5.82
C ALA A 147 -7.08 -8.92 -5.46
N SER A 148 -8.03 -8.17 -6.01
CA SER A 148 -9.46 -8.41 -5.76
C SER A 148 -9.90 -9.76 -6.29
N ALA A 149 -9.28 -10.25 -7.35
CA ALA A 149 -9.55 -11.60 -7.86
C ALA A 149 -9.12 -12.68 -6.86
N ALA A 150 -8.16 -12.38 -5.97
CA ALA A 150 -7.70 -13.28 -4.90
C ALA A 150 -8.43 -13.04 -3.56
N GLY A 151 -9.54 -12.27 -3.58
CA GLY A 151 -10.39 -12.07 -2.40
C GLY A 151 -10.12 -10.79 -1.61
N ILE A 152 -9.07 -10.04 -1.94
CA ILE A 152 -8.69 -8.80 -1.23
C ILE A 152 -9.66 -7.68 -1.63
N ASN A 153 -10.15 -6.89 -0.66
CA ASN A 153 -11.06 -5.79 -0.93
C ASN A 153 -10.64 -4.47 -0.28
N TRP A 154 -9.45 -4.44 0.32
CA TRP A 154 -8.87 -3.26 0.97
C TRP A 154 -7.35 -3.29 0.77
N THR A 155 -6.74 -2.16 0.42
CA THR A 155 -5.27 -2.07 0.32
C THR A 155 -4.72 -1.01 1.25
N PHE A 156 -3.51 -1.25 1.80
CA PHE A 156 -2.75 -0.27 2.57
C PHE A 156 -1.84 0.55 1.64
N ALA A 157 -2.46 1.10 0.60
CA ALA A 157 -1.85 1.97 -0.41
C ALA A 157 -2.90 2.97 -0.91
N PRO A 158 -2.49 4.17 -1.37
CA PRO A 158 -1.12 4.60 -1.63
C PRO A 158 -0.38 5.12 -0.39
N MET A 159 0.94 4.92 -0.37
CA MET A 159 1.80 5.65 0.54
C MET A 159 2.03 7.04 -0.09
N VAL A 160 1.68 8.08 0.66
CA VAL A 160 1.69 9.46 0.14
C VAL A 160 2.61 10.39 0.94
N ASP A 161 3.46 9.82 1.79
CA ASP A 161 4.46 10.60 2.52
C ASP A 161 5.40 11.30 1.55
N ILE A 162 5.58 12.60 1.75
CA ILE A 162 6.63 13.37 1.07
C ILE A 162 7.92 13.12 1.83
N SER A 163 8.98 12.73 1.11
CA SER A 163 10.29 12.51 1.73
C SER A 163 11.36 13.30 1.00
N ARG A 164 12.17 14.02 1.78
CA ARG A 164 13.31 14.79 1.26
C ARG A 164 14.66 14.16 1.59
N ASP A 165 14.66 13.14 2.44
CA ASP A 165 15.88 12.43 2.80
C ASP A 165 15.87 11.04 2.15
N ALA A 166 16.62 10.90 1.06
CA ALA A 166 16.69 9.65 0.30
C ALA A 166 17.39 8.52 1.06
N ARG A 167 17.95 8.80 2.26
CA ARG A 167 18.51 7.75 3.12
C ARG A 167 17.42 6.92 3.80
N TRP A 168 16.18 7.42 3.88
CA TRP A 168 15.03 6.68 4.41
C TRP A 168 14.66 5.55 3.45
N GLY A 169 14.68 4.31 3.92
CA GLY A 169 14.43 3.16 3.06
C GLY A 169 13.05 3.14 2.42
N ARG A 170 12.04 3.69 3.12
CA ARG A 170 10.66 3.72 2.62
C ARG A 170 10.41 4.79 1.55
N VAL A 171 11.42 5.59 1.19
CA VAL A 171 11.28 6.54 0.08
C VAL A 171 10.81 5.84 -1.21
N MET A 172 11.13 4.55 -1.37
CA MET A 172 10.73 3.77 -2.53
C MET A 172 9.21 3.57 -2.66
N GLU A 173 8.46 3.71 -1.54
CA GLU A 173 7.00 3.52 -1.53
C GLU A 173 6.23 4.77 -1.97
N GLY A 174 6.85 5.94 -1.97
CA GLY A 174 6.20 7.23 -2.20
C GLY A 174 6.52 7.85 -3.56
N ALA A 175 6.06 9.08 -3.73
CA ALA A 175 6.19 9.84 -4.98
C ALA A 175 7.40 10.80 -4.99
N GLY A 176 8.23 10.77 -3.94
CA GLY A 176 9.42 11.64 -3.85
C GLY A 176 9.19 12.88 -3.00
N GLU A 177 9.88 13.98 -3.36
CA GLU A 177 9.99 15.15 -2.49
C GLU A 177 9.02 16.30 -2.79
N ASP A 178 8.36 16.30 -3.94
CA ASP A 178 7.52 17.41 -4.40
C ASP A 178 6.06 17.22 -3.95
N PRO A 179 5.53 18.09 -3.07
CA PRO A 179 4.15 17.93 -2.59
C PRO A 179 3.09 18.15 -3.69
N PHE A 180 3.39 18.91 -4.74
CA PHE A 180 2.45 19.10 -5.85
C PHE A 180 2.32 17.82 -6.68
N LEU A 181 3.45 17.28 -7.14
CA LEU A 181 3.44 16.01 -7.89
C LEU A 181 2.91 14.88 -7.01
N GLY A 182 3.33 14.82 -5.74
CA GLY A 182 2.84 13.83 -4.77
C GLY A 182 1.33 13.88 -4.62
N SER A 183 0.74 15.09 -4.60
CA SER A 183 -0.72 15.26 -4.51
C SER A 183 -1.45 14.71 -5.74
N LEU A 184 -0.91 14.99 -6.93
CA LEU A 184 -1.50 14.49 -8.18
C LEU A 184 -1.44 12.96 -8.25
N ILE A 185 -0.31 12.38 -7.84
CA ILE A 185 -0.09 10.93 -7.82
C ILE A 185 -0.98 10.26 -6.76
N ALA A 186 -1.10 10.86 -5.57
CA ALA A 186 -2.00 10.36 -4.52
C ALA A 186 -3.43 10.21 -5.07
N ALA A 187 -3.94 11.26 -5.72
CA ALA A 187 -5.27 11.25 -6.32
C ALA A 187 -5.40 10.19 -7.42
N ALA A 188 -4.38 10.08 -8.29
CA ALA A 188 -4.39 9.10 -9.39
C ALA A 188 -4.44 7.67 -8.83
N ARG A 189 -3.60 7.35 -7.83
CA ARG A 189 -3.56 6.00 -7.25
C ARG A 189 -4.86 5.65 -6.50
N VAL A 190 -5.44 6.61 -5.74
CA VAL A 190 -6.74 6.40 -5.08
C VAL A 190 -7.81 6.04 -6.12
N LYS A 191 -7.88 6.83 -7.21
CA LYS A 191 -8.84 6.57 -8.30
C LYS A 191 -8.57 5.23 -8.99
N GLY A 192 -7.30 4.86 -9.13
CA GLY A 192 -6.92 3.57 -9.72
C GLY A 192 -7.42 2.40 -8.86
N PHE A 193 -7.14 2.41 -7.56
CA PHE A 193 -7.55 1.35 -6.66
C PHE A 193 -9.09 1.25 -6.52
N GLN A 194 -9.77 2.39 -6.38
CA GLN A 194 -11.21 2.43 -6.08
C GLN A 194 -12.10 2.47 -7.31
N GLY A 195 -11.55 2.81 -8.48
CA GLY A 195 -12.34 2.92 -9.72
C GLY A 195 -13.43 3.97 -9.60
N ASN A 196 -14.44 3.85 -10.47
CA ASN A 196 -15.62 4.72 -10.46
C ASN A 196 -16.77 4.14 -9.61
N ASP A 197 -16.66 2.88 -9.23
CA ASP A 197 -17.66 2.16 -8.43
C ASP A 197 -16.92 1.22 -7.48
N LEU A 198 -16.86 1.61 -6.22
CA LEU A 198 -16.16 0.82 -5.19
C LEU A 198 -16.83 -0.54 -4.95
N SER A 199 -18.13 -0.66 -5.27
CA SER A 199 -18.83 -1.94 -5.12
C SER A 199 -18.50 -2.94 -6.23
N SER A 200 -17.69 -2.57 -7.22
CA SER A 200 -17.24 -3.50 -8.27
C SER A 200 -16.32 -4.58 -7.67
N PRO A 201 -16.44 -5.85 -8.10
CA PRO A 201 -15.53 -6.89 -7.60
C PRO A 201 -14.09 -6.77 -8.15
N SER A 202 -13.81 -5.76 -8.98
CA SER A 202 -12.45 -5.52 -9.51
C SER A 202 -11.76 -4.31 -8.88
N THR A 203 -12.36 -3.71 -7.84
CA THR A 203 -11.81 -2.56 -7.13
C THR A 203 -11.56 -2.92 -5.67
N VAL A 204 -10.74 -2.11 -4.98
CA VAL A 204 -10.46 -2.27 -3.55
C VAL A 204 -10.53 -0.89 -2.88
N ALA A 205 -10.89 -0.84 -1.61
CA ALA A 205 -10.81 0.40 -0.84
C ALA A 205 -9.33 0.79 -0.68
N ALA A 206 -8.99 2.05 -0.95
CA ALA A 206 -7.63 2.57 -0.79
C ALA A 206 -7.40 3.08 0.63
N CYS A 207 -6.13 3.12 1.03
CA CYS A 207 -5.71 3.61 2.35
C CYS A 207 -4.53 4.56 2.16
N ALA A 208 -4.72 5.85 2.40
CA ALA A 208 -3.62 6.80 2.35
C ALA A 208 -2.78 6.67 3.63
N LYS A 209 -1.46 6.51 3.46
CA LYS A 209 -0.56 6.29 4.60
C LYS A 209 0.76 7.02 4.40
N HIS A 210 1.49 7.33 5.45
CA HIS A 210 1.18 7.12 6.88
C HIS A 210 0.86 8.48 7.51
N PHE A 211 -0.32 8.66 8.03
CA PHE A 211 -0.83 9.97 8.48
C PHE A 211 -0.33 10.28 9.90
N ALA A 212 0.62 11.23 10.09
CA ALA A 212 1.31 11.98 9.03
C ALA A 212 2.76 12.25 9.43
N ALA A 213 3.52 12.71 8.42
CA ALA A 213 4.89 13.19 8.56
C ALA A 213 6.00 12.12 8.58
N TYR A 214 5.67 10.86 8.34
CA TYR A 214 6.64 9.77 8.43
C TYR A 214 7.86 9.98 7.49
N GLY A 215 7.68 10.62 6.33
CA GLY A 215 8.78 10.92 5.41
C GLY A 215 9.79 11.96 5.90
N PHE A 216 9.59 12.51 7.12
CA PHE A 216 10.48 13.49 7.73
C PHE A 216 11.25 12.94 8.94
N VAL A 217 11.31 11.61 9.08
CA VAL A 217 12.06 10.97 10.18
C VAL A 217 13.50 11.46 10.24
N GLU A 218 14.00 11.71 11.43
CA GLU A 218 15.33 12.26 11.63
C GLU A 218 16.42 11.39 11.00
N SER A 219 17.28 12.02 10.21
CA SER A 219 18.43 11.39 9.53
C SER A 219 18.07 10.25 8.59
N GLY A 220 16.82 10.19 8.12
CA GLY A 220 16.34 9.10 7.26
C GLY A 220 16.30 7.75 7.97
N ARG A 221 16.26 7.74 9.29
CA ARG A 221 16.23 6.50 10.09
C ARG A 221 14.79 6.05 10.27
N ASP A 222 14.48 4.89 9.72
CA ASP A 222 13.12 4.37 9.80
C ASP A 222 12.68 4.17 11.27
N TYR A 223 11.40 4.32 11.54
CA TYR A 223 10.77 4.21 12.86
C TYR A 223 11.26 5.27 13.87
N ASN A 224 11.81 6.40 13.38
CA ASN A 224 12.37 7.42 14.25
C ASN A 224 11.41 8.60 14.42
N THR A 225 11.79 9.53 15.28
CA THR A 225 11.00 10.72 15.61
C THR A 225 10.99 11.75 14.46
N VAL A 226 10.00 12.65 14.50
CA VAL A 226 9.86 13.78 13.57
C VAL A 226 9.67 15.07 14.36
N ASP A 227 10.49 16.08 14.08
CA ASP A 227 10.34 17.40 14.67
C ASP A 227 10.30 18.45 13.54
N ILE A 228 9.10 18.95 13.22
CA ILE A 228 8.89 19.93 12.14
C ILE A 228 7.90 21.01 12.58
N GLY A 229 8.07 22.21 12.03
CA GLY A 229 7.15 23.30 12.30
C GLY A 229 5.83 23.17 11.51
N LEU A 230 4.80 23.88 11.99
CA LEU A 230 3.47 23.87 11.37
C LEU A 230 3.50 24.28 9.89
N SER A 231 4.40 25.22 9.51
CA SER A 231 4.52 25.61 8.10
C SER A 231 4.90 24.42 7.21
N THR A 232 5.87 23.61 7.63
CA THR A 232 6.27 22.40 6.91
C THR A 232 5.12 21.38 6.89
N LEU A 233 4.50 21.18 8.04
CA LEU A 233 3.37 20.26 8.16
C LEU A 233 2.26 20.61 7.15
N HIS A 234 1.79 21.87 7.17
CA HIS A 234 0.64 22.27 6.35
C HIS A 234 0.94 22.46 4.87
N ASN A 235 2.16 22.89 4.51
CA ASN A 235 2.48 23.23 3.11
C ASN A 235 3.21 22.11 2.36
N ILE A 236 3.81 21.14 3.09
CA ILE A 236 4.60 20.08 2.45
C ILE A 236 4.01 18.70 2.75
N VAL A 237 3.77 18.41 4.04
CA VAL A 237 3.37 17.05 4.48
C VAL A 237 1.92 16.75 4.14
N LEU A 238 1.00 17.65 4.50
CA LEU A 238 -0.44 17.40 4.44
C LEU A 238 -1.07 17.47 3.04
N PRO A 239 -0.53 18.21 2.05
CA PRO A 239 -1.22 18.32 0.75
C PRO A 239 -1.50 17.00 0.03
N PRO A 240 -0.59 16.00 -0.05
CA PRO A 240 -0.93 14.72 -0.68
C PRO A 240 -2.05 13.96 0.04
N PHE A 241 -2.09 14.04 1.37
CA PHE A 241 -3.18 13.44 2.15
C PHE A 241 -4.51 14.11 1.86
N LYS A 242 -4.49 15.47 1.76
CA LYS A 242 -5.71 16.22 1.39
C LYS A 242 -6.18 15.83 -0.02
N ALA A 243 -5.24 15.70 -0.96
CA ALA A 243 -5.56 15.27 -2.33
C ALA A 243 -6.18 13.85 -2.35
N ALA A 244 -5.71 12.95 -1.47
CA ALA A 244 -6.32 11.63 -1.33
C ALA A 244 -7.77 11.73 -0.81
N VAL A 245 -8.03 12.61 0.18
CA VAL A 245 -9.41 12.87 0.65
C VAL A 245 -10.29 13.39 -0.50
N ASP A 246 -9.79 14.36 -1.26
CA ASP A 246 -10.53 14.96 -2.37
C ASP A 246 -10.78 13.95 -3.51
N ALA A 247 -9.91 12.95 -3.63
CA ALA A 247 -10.08 11.84 -4.59
C ALA A 247 -11.03 10.76 -4.05
N GLY A 248 -11.53 10.88 -2.80
CA GLY A 248 -12.52 9.99 -2.23
C GLY A 248 -11.96 8.75 -1.53
N VAL A 249 -10.72 8.81 -1.05
CA VAL A 249 -10.09 7.69 -0.33
C VAL A 249 -10.98 7.22 0.82
N LYS A 250 -11.04 5.91 1.06
CA LYS A 250 -11.96 5.33 2.07
C LYS A 250 -11.31 5.10 3.43
N THR A 251 -9.98 4.99 3.49
CA THR A 251 -9.32 4.77 4.77
C THR A 251 -8.00 5.53 4.84
N PHE A 252 -7.54 5.74 6.07
CA PHE A 252 -6.23 6.26 6.40
C PHE A 252 -5.53 5.30 7.34
N MET A 253 -4.20 5.30 7.31
CA MET A 253 -3.39 4.57 8.28
C MET A 253 -2.47 5.56 8.99
N ASN A 254 -2.37 5.47 10.32
CA ASN A 254 -1.42 6.25 11.11
C ASN A 254 0.02 5.79 10.83
N GLY A 255 0.99 6.65 11.08
CA GLY A 255 2.39 6.26 11.04
C GLY A 255 2.88 5.69 12.38
N PHE A 256 4.08 5.14 12.37
CA PHE A 256 4.75 4.65 13.58
C PHE A 256 5.37 5.78 14.41
N THR A 257 5.55 6.94 13.79
CA THR A 257 6.36 8.04 14.36
C THR A 257 5.62 8.82 15.42
N GLU A 258 6.39 9.51 16.22
CA GLU A 258 5.89 10.65 16.97
C GLU A 258 6.19 11.92 16.17
N LEU A 259 5.27 12.88 16.20
CA LEU A 259 5.42 14.20 15.60
C LEU A 259 5.49 15.23 16.74
N ASN A 260 6.64 15.88 16.87
CA ASN A 260 6.85 16.90 17.91
C ASN A 260 6.51 16.35 19.32
N GLY A 261 6.88 15.10 19.58
CA GLY A 261 6.70 14.44 20.87
C GLY A 261 5.34 13.77 21.09
N ILE A 262 4.46 13.76 20.09
CA ILE A 262 3.15 13.08 20.18
C ILE A 262 3.10 11.94 19.16
N PRO A 263 2.94 10.68 19.57
CA PRO A 263 2.73 9.59 18.62
C PRO A 263 1.52 9.91 17.74
N VAL A 264 1.69 9.83 16.41
CA VAL A 264 0.60 10.22 15.49
C VAL A 264 -0.65 9.35 15.67
N THR A 265 -0.50 8.15 16.23
CA THR A 265 -1.62 7.27 16.59
C THR A 265 -2.53 7.92 17.66
N ALA A 266 -1.98 8.81 18.49
CA ALA A 266 -2.73 9.51 19.57
C ALA A 266 -2.99 11.00 19.25
N ASP A 267 -2.59 11.47 18.06
CA ASP A 267 -2.63 12.91 17.76
C ASP A 267 -4.03 13.36 17.32
N SER A 268 -4.77 13.95 18.26
CA SER A 268 -6.14 14.45 18.01
C SER A 268 -6.16 15.66 17.07
N TYR A 269 -5.10 16.47 17.03
CA TYR A 269 -5.02 17.58 16.08
C TYR A 269 -5.02 17.08 14.63
N LEU A 270 -4.18 16.09 14.35
CA LEU A 270 -4.12 15.50 13.00
C LEU A 270 -5.42 14.77 12.65
N GLN A 271 -5.87 13.86 13.52
CA GLN A 271 -6.94 12.93 13.17
C GLN A 271 -8.33 13.56 13.30
N ARG A 272 -8.60 14.25 14.44
CA ARG A 272 -9.94 14.80 14.68
C ARG A 272 -10.11 16.17 14.05
N GLU A 273 -9.18 17.12 14.33
CA GLU A 273 -9.36 18.49 13.86
C GLU A 273 -9.08 18.62 12.36
N ILE A 274 -7.94 18.13 11.87
CA ILE A 274 -7.60 18.27 10.45
C ILE A 274 -8.39 17.28 9.59
N LEU A 275 -8.19 15.96 9.80
CA LEU A 275 -8.71 14.95 8.88
C LEU A 275 -10.24 14.84 8.95
N LYS A 276 -10.79 14.57 10.15
CA LYS A 276 -12.23 14.30 10.28
C LYS A 276 -13.06 15.58 10.19
N LYS A 277 -12.65 16.67 10.88
CA LYS A 277 -13.46 17.88 10.96
C LYS A 277 -13.22 18.85 9.81
N GLN A 278 -11.99 19.34 9.64
CA GLN A 278 -11.71 20.36 8.61
C GLN A 278 -11.84 19.82 7.19
N TRP A 279 -11.32 18.61 6.94
CA TRP A 279 -11.38 17.99 5.62
C TRP A 279 -12.67 17.19 5.38
N GLY A 280 -13.45 16.94 6.44
CA GLY A 280 -14.74 16.25 6.34
C GLY A 280 -14.62 14.77 5.97
N PHE A 281 -13.51 14.12 6.28
CA PHE A 281 -13.28 12.71 5.97
C PHE A 281 -14.32 11.81 6.63
N LYS A 282 -14.96 10.95 5.84
CA LYS A 282 -16.06 10.09 6.30
C LYS A 282 -15.67 8.63 6.52
N GLY A 283 -14.55 8.19 5.96
CA GLY A 283 -14.05 6.83 6.16
C GLY A 283 -13.41 6.65 7.54
N PHE A 284 -12.67 5.56 7.74
CA PHE A 284 -12.07 5.25 9.04
C PHE A 284 -10.54 5.31 9.00
N ILE A 285 -9.94 5.43 10.19
CA ILE A 285 -8.49 5.46 10.39
C ILE A 285 -8.10 4.15 11.08
N VAL A 286 -7.19 3.38 10.45
CA VAL A 286 -6.60 2.19 11.07
C VAL A 286 -5.21 2.55 11.61
N SER A 287 -4.81 1.97 12.73
CA SER A 287 -3.44 2.10 13.23
C SER A 287 -2.48 1.35 12.31
N ASP A 288 -1.22 1.70 12.32
CA ASP A 288 -0.21 0.83 11.73
C ASP A 288 -0.01 -0.39 12.65
N TRP A 289 0.75 -1.39 12.17
CA TRP A 289 0.95 -2.69 12.84
C TRP A 289 1.49 -2.51 14.26
N GLY A 290 0.65 -2.78 15.24
CA GLY A 290 1.04 -2.69 16.65
C GLY A 290 1.28 -1.27 17.17
N SER A 291 0.98 -0.23 16.40
CA SER A 291 1.37 1.14 16.79
C SER A 291 0.68 1.65 18.07
N LEU A 292 -0.49 1.10 18.43
CA LEU A 292 -1.06 1.41 19.74
C LEU A 292 -0.13 0.93 20.86
N ARG A 293 0.41 -0.29 20.73
CA ARG A 293 1.32 -0.86 21.72
C ARG A 293 2.64 -0.06 21.78
N GLU A 294 3.14 0.36 20.62
CA GLU A 294 4.39 1.11 20.52
C GLU A 294 4.38 2.43 21.29
N MET A 295 3.21 3.01 21.56
CA MET A 295 3.15 4.20 22.40
C MET A 295 3.74 3.98 23.81
N MET A 296 3.78 2.72 24.26
CA MET A 296 4.47 2.39 25.53
C MET A 296 5.99 2.42 25.35
N ASP A 297 6.48 1.94 24.22
CA ASP A 297 7.91 1.96 23.88
C ASP A 297 8.42 3.39 23.67
N HIS A 298 7.56 4.27 23.11
CA HIS A 298 7.82 5.71 23.00
C HIS A 298 7.83 6.42 24.38
N GLY A 299 7.39 5.74 25.44
CA GLY A 299 7.25 6.36 26.76
C GLY A 299 6.05 7.29 26.88
N TYR A 300 5.14 7.29 25.90
CA TYR A 300 3.98 8.17 25.88
C TYR A 300 2.79 7.57 26.64
N ALA A 301 2.59 6.26 26.53
CA ALA A 301 1.55 5.55 27.28
C ALA A 301 2.19 4.72 28.41
N LYS A 302 1.59 4.75 29.59
CA LYS A 302 2.11 4.03 30.76
C LYS A 302 1.82 2.51 30.73
N ASP A 303 0.74 2.12 30.07
CA ASP A 303 0.28 0.73 29.98
C ASP A 303 -0.69 0.57 28.80
N ARG A 304 -1.13 -0.68 28.52
CA ARG A 304 -2.01 -1.00 27.41
C ARG A 304 -3.35 -0.23 27.47
N LYS A 305 -3.94 -0.14 28.68
CA LYS A 305 -5.20 0.57 28.88
C LYS A 305 -5.06 2.05 28.51
N HIS A 306 -3.98 2.70 29.01
CA HIS A 306 -3.70 4.11 28.70
C HIS A 306 -3.46 4.31 27.19
N ALA A 307 -2.77 3.35 26.54
CA ALA A 307 -2.58 3.41 25.10
C ALA A 307 -3.93 3.36 24.34
N GLY A 308 -4.85 2.51 24.78
CA GLY A 308 -6.20 2.45 24.20
C GLY A 308 -6.99 3.74 24.38
N GLU A 309 -6.91 4.33 25.58
CA GLU A 309 -7.53 5.63 25.89
C GLU A 309 -6.97 6.73 24.96
N LEU A 310 -5.65 6.82 24.85
CA LEU A 310 -4.98 7.83 24.04
C LEU A 310 -5.32 7.68 22.54
N ALA A 311 -5.25 6.46 22.00
CA ALA A 311 -5.50 6.21 20.58
C ALA A 311 -6.96 6.54 20.20
N LEU A 312 -7.93 6.10 21.00
CA LEU A 312 -9.35 6.39 20.71
C LEU A 312 -9.64 7.90 20.85
N ASN A 313 -9.10 8.53 21.90
CA ASN A 313 -9.24 10.00 22.08
C ASN A 313 -8.54 10.75 20.93
N GLY A 314 -7.42 10.22 20.43
CA GLY A 314 -6.71 10.75 19.26
C GLY A 314 -7.54 10.69 17.99
N GLY A 315 -8.35 9.66 17.84
CA GLY A 315 -9.21 9.52 16.66
C GLY A 315 -8.97 8.25 15.83
N SER A 316 -8.10 7.34 16.29
CA SER A 316 -7.86 6.06 15.62
C SER A 316 -9.09 5.17 15.76
N ASP A 317 -9.62 4.68 14.63
CA ASP A 317 -10.90 3.95 14.59
C ASP A 317 -10.72 2.44 14.66
N MET A 318 -9.59 1.91 14.21
CA MET A 318 -9.35 0.46 14.14
C MET A 318 -7.93 0.14 14.60
N ASP A 319 -7.78 -0.90 15.41
CA ASP A 319 -6.52 -1.38 15.99
C ASP A 319 -5.98 -2.55 15.15
N MET A 320 -4.84 -2.34 14.49
CA MET A 320 -4.14 -3.39 13.74
C MET A 320 -3.15 -4.12 14.66
N GLU A 321 -3.51 -5.34 15.05
CA GLU A 321 -2.64 -6.32 15.73
C GLU A 321 -2.11 -5.93 17.13
N SER A 322 -2.49 -4.78 17.72
CA SER A 322 -2.13 -4.49 19.11
C SER A 322 -2.97 -5.27 20.11
N THR A 323 -4.19 -5.66 19.73
CA THR A 323 -5.23 -6.27 20.59
C THR A 323 -5.66 -5.38 21.77
N ILE A 324 -5.28 -4.11 21.76
CA ILE A 324 -5.57 -3.19 22.86
C ILE A 324 -7.06 -2.83 22.90
N TYR A 325 -7.65 -2.53 21.73
CA TYR A 325 -9.07 -2.17 21.70
C TYR A 325 -9.95 -3.32 22.20
N ILE A 326 -9.72 -4.53 21.69
CA ILE A 326 -10.55 -5.69 22.06
C ILE A 326 -10.39 -6.07 23.55
N GLU A 327 -9.27 -5.75 24.16
CA GLU A 327 -8.99 -6.10 25.55
C GLU A 327 -9.38 -4.99 26.55
N GLU A 328 -9.29 -3.70 26.15
CA GLU A 328 -9.35 -2.60 27.11
C GLU A 328 -10.54 -1.64 26.97
N LEU A 329 -11.16 -1.51 25.77
CA LEU A 329 -12.17 -0.46 25.58
C LEU A 329 -13.40 -0.66 26.49
N SER A 330 -13.84 -1.89 26.73
CA SER A 330 -14.94 -2.16 27.67
C SER A 330 -14.61 -1.66 29.09
N ASN A 331 -13.36 -1.86 29.54
CA ASN A 331 -12.91 -1.39 30.84
C ASN A 331 -12.90 0.15 30.90
N LEU A 332 -12.42 0.78 29.81
CA LEU A 332 -12.34 2.26 29.73
C LEU A 332 -13.73 2.91 29.73
N ILE A 333 -14.74 2.28 29.11
CA ILE A 333 -16.14 2.73 29.18
C ILE A 333 -16.63 2.66 30.63
N ASN A 334 -16.43 1.50 31.28
CA ASN A 334 -16.89 1.28 32.66
C ASN A 334 -16.24 2.27 33.65
N GLU A 335 -15.02 2.70 33.37
CA GLU A 335 -14.28 3.68 34.19
C GLU A 335 -14.61 5.14 33.83
N GLY A 336 -15.43 5.37 32.80
CA GLY A 336 -15.79 6.72 32.33
C GLY A 336 -14.63 7.47 31.68
N LYS A 337 -13.62 6.77 31.19
CA LYS A 337 -12.44 7.35 30.53
C LYS A 337 -12.68 7.67 29.05
N ILE A 338 -13.57 6.91 28.45
CA ILE A 338 -14.06 7.11 27.07
C ILE A 338 -15.58 6.99 27.10
N ASN A 339 -16.23 7.45 26.05
CA ASN A 339 -17.69 7.34 25.97
C ASN A 339 -18.13 6.48 24.77
N ILE A 340 -19.36 5.99 24.86
CA ILE A 340 -19.90 5.09 23.82
C ILE A 340 -19.99 5.78 22.45
N GLU A 341 -20.20 7.09 22.42
CA GLU A 341 -20.31 7.85 21.19
C GLU A 341 -19.01 7.82 20.36
N GLN A 342 -17.86 7.72 21.02
CA GLN A 342 -16.56 7.58 20.34
C GLN A 342 -16.45 6.22 19.65
N ILE A 343 -16.91 5.16 20.32
CA ILE A 343 -16.95 3.82 19.73
C ILE A 343 -17.97 3.80 18.58
N ASP A 344 -19.15 4.39 18.79
CA ASP A 344 -20.19 4.45 17.76
C ASP A 344 -19.74 5.20 16.52
N ASP A 345 -18.96 6.30 16.67
CA ASP A 345 -18.42 7.02 15.53
C ASP A 345 -17.42 6.15 14.74
N ALA A 346 -16.50 5.46 15.43
CA ALA A 346 -15.53 4.57 14.78
C ALA A 346 -16.22 3.44 14.03
N VAL A 347 -17.18 2.77 14.68
CA VAL A 347 -17.93 1.65 14.08
C VAL A 347 -18.77 2.13 12.88
N ARG A 348 -19.40 3.29 13.03
CA ARG A 348 -20.20 3.89 11.94
C ARG A 348 -19.35 4.06 10.67
N ARG A 349 -18.12 4.54 10.83
CA ARG A 349 -17.17 4.76 9.73
C ARG A 349 -16.75 3.42 9.10
N ILE A 350 -16.47 2.42 9.92
CA ILE A 350 -16.08 1.08 9.45
C ILE A 350 -17.23 0.42 8.67
N LEU A 351 -18.44 0.46 9.25
CA LEU A 351 -19.64 -0.11 8.60
C LEU A 351 -19.95 0.59 7.28
N LEU A 352 -19.78 1.92 7.23
CA LEU A 352 -20.00 2.67 5.98
C LEU A 352 -19.13 2.14 4.85
N VAL A 353 -17.83 1.92 5.11
CA VAL A 353 -16.92 1.40 4.08
C VAL A 353 -17.34 -0.02 3.65
N LYS A 354 -17.79 -0.86 4.59
CA LYS A 354 -18.30 -2.21 4.28
C LYS A 354 -19.53 -2.16 3.37
N PHE A 355 -20.45 -1.22 3.62
CA PHE A 355 -21.63 -1.01 2.76
C PHE A 355 -21.21 -0.52 1.38
N GLU A 356 -20.29 0.45 1.31
CA GLU A 356 -19.80 1.00 0.02
C GLU A 356 -19.07 -0.03 -0.82
N LEU A 357 -18.38 -0.99 -0.18
CA LEU A 357 -17.77 -2.14 -0.86
C LEU A 357 -18.83 -3.16 -1.36
N GLY A 358 -20.09 -3.00 -0.98
CA GLY A 358 -21.18 -3.89 -1.36
C GLY A 358 -21.14 -5.24 -0.65
N LEU A 359 -20.43 -5.34 0.48
CA LEU A 359 -20.26 -6.61 1.21
C LEU A 359 -21.54 -7.08 1.87
N PHE A 360 -22.48 -6.17 2.18
CA PHE A 360 -23.79 -6.54 2.73
C PHE A 360 -24.76 -7.03 1.66
N ASP A 361 -24.55 -6.64 0.40
CA ASP A 361 -25.35 -7.14 -0.74
C ASP A 361 -24.87 -8.55 -1.15
N ASP A 362 -23.55 -8.76 -1.17
CA ASP A 362 -22.94 -10.06 -1.45
C ASP A 362 -21.57 -10.15 -0.76
N PRO A 363 -21.50 -10.82 0.41
CA PRO A 363 -20.24 -10.94 1.15
C PRO A 363 -19.18 -11.81 0.45
N TYR A 364 -19.59 -12.60 -0.56
CA TYR A 364 -18.70 -13.50 -1.28
C TYR A 364 -18.31 -13.00 -2.68
N LYS A 365 -18.66 -11.76 -3.04
CA LYS A 365 -18.45 -11.22 -4.39
C LYS A 365 -16.98 -11.24 -4.85
N TYR A 366 -16.04 -11.21 -3.90
CA TYR A 366 -14.61 -11.30 -4.19
C TYR A 366 -14.11 -12.75 -4.27
N CYS A 367 -14.98 -13.74 -3.97
CA CYS A 367 -14.59 -15.14 -3.84
C CYS A 367 -15.01 -15.97 -5.06
N ASP A 368 -14.35 -15.73 -6.21
CA ASP A 368 -14.61 -16.43 -7.48
C ASP A 368 -13.33 -17.07 -8.02
N LEU A 369 -13.22 -18.40 -7.89
CA LEU A 369 -12.06 -19.19 -8.34
C LEU A 369 -11.80 -19.08 -9.85
N VAL A 370 -12.85 -18.92 -10.64
CA VAL A 370 -12.70 -18.78 -12.09
C VAL A 370 -12.05 -17.43 -12.41
N ARG A 371 -12.50 -16.39 -11.73
CA ARG A 371 -11.93 -15.04 -11.85
C ARG A 371 -10.48 -15.02 -11.37
N GLU A 372 -10.20 -15.63 -10.21
CA GLU A 372 -8.84 -15.71 -9.67
C GLU A 372 -7.86 -16.31 -10.70
N LYS A 373 -8.20 -17.48 -11.24
CA LYS A 373 -7.35 -18.16 -12.24
C LYS A 373 -7.20 -17.37 -13.54
N LYS A 374 -8.25 -16.65 -13.94
CA LYS A 374 -8.26 -15.90 -15.21
C LYS A 374 -7.44 -14.60 -15.11
N ILE A 375 -7.47 -13.95 -13.94
CA ILE A 375 -6.90 -12.60 -13.77
C ILE A 375 -5.46 -12.65 -13.29
N THR A 376 -5.14 -13.53 -12.32
CA THR A 376 -3.80 -13.60 -11.73
C THR A 376 -2.75 -13.86 -12.82
N GLY A 377 -1.78 -12.95 -12.96
CA GLY A 377 -0.72 -13.07 -13.96
C GLY A 377 -1.21 -13.01 -15.41
N SER A 378 -2.42 -12.50 -15.65
CA SER A 378 -2.95 -12.44 -17.01
C SER A 378 -2.11 -11.51 -17.89
N LYS A 379 -2.23 -11.73 -19.23
CA LYS A 379 -1.51 -10.90 -20.20
C LYS A 379 -1.79 -9.41 -20.01
N GLU A 380 -3.02 -9.04 -19.70
CA GLU A 380 -3.41 -7.65 -19.46
C GLU A 380 -2.62 -7.05 -18.30
N ILE A 381 -2.51 -7.79 -17.19
CA ILE A 381 -1.78 -7.32 -15.99
C ILE A 381 -0.28 -7.21 -16.30
N MET A 382 0.28 -8.23 -16.95
CA MET A 382 1.70 -8.26 -17.32
C MET A 382 2.07 -7.14 -18.30
N ASP A 383 1.22 -6.91 -19.32
CA ASP A 383 1.43 -5.84 -20.31
C ASP A 383 1.40 -4.45 -19.63
N GLY A 384 0.48 -4.26 -18.68
CA GLY A 384 0.40 -3.00 -17.92
C GLY A 384 1.65 -2.75 -17.09
N ALA A 385 2.13 -3.77 -16.38
CA ALA A 385 3.39 -3.65 -15.61
C ALA A 385 4.57 -3.33 -16.52
N LEU A 386 4.64 -3.96 -17.69
CA LEU A 386 5.69 -3.70 -18.69
C LEU A 386 5.59 -2.27 -19.23
N GLU A 387 4.39 -1.78 -19.52
CA GLU A 387 4.21 -0.42 -20.05
C GLU A 387 4.63 0.62 -19.00
N MET A 388 4.21 0.42 -17.74
CA MET A 388 4.63 1.29 -16.64
C MET A 388 6.16 1.26 -16.48
N ALA A 389 6.79 0.08 -16.57
CA ALA A 389 8.25 -0.05 -16.48
C ALA A 389 8.96 0.73 -17.57
N LYS A 390 8.48 0.67 -18.81
CA LYS A 390 9.05 1.45 -19.92
C LYS A 390 8.97 2.95 -19.66
N LYS A 391 7.86 3.42 -19.11
CA LYS A 391 7.64 4.84 -18.82
C LYS A 391 8.45 5.34 -17.63
N SER A 392 8.87 4.44 -16.74
CA SER A 392 9.68 4.76 -15.56
C SER A 392 11.17 4.95 -15.87
N ILE A 393 11.63 4.57 -17.06
CA ILE A 393 13.04 4.68 -17.44
C ILE A 393 13.41 6.13 -17.77
N VAL A 394 14.42 6.66 -17.10
CA VAL A 394 14.88 8.05 -17.29
C VAL A 394 16.23 8.04 -18.04
N LEU A 395 16.29 8.71 -19.20
CA LEU A 395 17.52 8.85 -19.98
C LEU A 395 18.31 10.05 -19.43
N LEU A 396 19.32 9.78 -18.60
CA LEU A 396 20.09 10.85 -17.94
C LEU A 396 21.14 11.47 -18.86
N LYS A 397 21.70 10.69 -19.81
CA LYS A 397 22.76 11.19 -20.70
C LYS A 397 22.84 10.36 -21.98
N ASN A 398 22.96 11.02 -23.14
CA ASN A 398 23.18 10.38 -24.45
C ASN A 398 23.87 11.33 -25.41
N ASP A 399 24.94 12.03 -24.94
CA ASP A 399 25.63 13.10 -25.70
C ASP A 399 26.24 12.57 -27.01
N LYS A 400 26.71 11.33 -27.00
CA LYS A 400 27.35 10.70 -28.18
C LYS A 400 26.36 9.93 -29.04
N LYS A 401 25.04 10.01 -28.73
CA LYS A 401 23.98 9.31 -29.47
C LYS A 401 24.23 7.79 -29.57
N LEU A 402 24.76 7.20 -28.48
CA LEU A 402 24.95 5.76 -28.39
C LEU A 402 23.63 5.01 -28.39
N LEU A 403 22.63 5.58 -27.73
CA LEU A 403 21.29 5.00 -27.62
C LEU A 403 20.35 5.58 -28.68
N PRO A 404 19.43 4.78 -29.27
CA PRO A 404 19.22 3.36 -29.01
C PRO A 404 20.32 2.49 -29.62
N LEU A 405 20.62 1.35 -28.98
CA LEU A 405 21.59 0.39 -29.49
C LEU A 405 21.11 -0.23 -30.81
N LYS A 406 22.02 -0.67 -31.64
CA LYS A 406 21.67 -1.43 -32.85
C LYS A 406 21.11 -2.79 -32.46
N LYS A 407 20.11 -3.26 -33.20
CA LYS A 407 19.46 -4.55 -32.93
C LYS A 407 20.29 -5.75 -33.39
N ASN A 408 21.36 -5.51 -34.17
CA ASN A 408 22.24 -6.57 -34.68
C ASN A 408 23.63 -6.04 -34.98
N GLY A 409 24.58 -6.96 -35.13
CA GLY A 409 25.94 -6.69 -35.60
C GLY A 409 26.89 -6.10 -34.56
N GLN A 410 26.52 -6.18 -33.26
CA GLN A 410 27.37 -5.67 -32.18
C GLN A 410 27.80 -6.79 -31.23
N LYS A 411 29.04 -6.68 -30.73
CA LYS A 411 29.49 -7.45 -29.56
C LYS A 411 29.20 -6.63 -28.32
N ILE A 412 28.38 -7.16 -27.45
CA ILE A 412 27.90 -6.48 -26.23
C ILE A 412 28.47 -7.19 -25.00
N ALA A 413 29.22 -6.46 -24.18
CA ALA A 413 29.62 -6.92 -22.85
C ALA A 413 28.54 -6.49 -21.88
N LEU A 414 27.81 -7.43 -21.32
CA LEU A 414 26.80 -7.17 -20.27
C LEU A 414 27.45 -7.46 -18.91
N ILE A 415 27.67 -6.43 -18.11
CA ILE A 415 28.44 -6.53 -16.86
C ILE A 415 27.62 -6.01 -15.69
N GLY A 416 27.72 -6.70 -14.58
CA GLY A 416 27.19 -6.22 -13.32
C GLY A 416 26.42 -7.27 -12.54
N PRO A 417 26.37 -7.11 -11.22
CA PRO A 417 25.72 -8.09 -10.33
C PRO A 417 24.20 -8.21 -10.54
N LEU A 418 23.58 -7.18 -11.09
CA LEU A 418 22.14 -7.14 -11.33
C LEU A 418 21.76 -7.56 -12.76
N ALA A 419 22.73 -7.82 -13.63
CA ALA A 419 22.46 -8.12 -15.04
C ALA A 419 21.59 -9.36 -15.25
N ALA A 420 21.80 -10.40 -14.43
CA ALA A 420 21.05 -11.65 -14.50
C ALA A 420 20.07 -11.83 -13.32
N ASP A 421 19.96 -10.82 -12.43
CA ASP A 421 19.12 -10.89 -11.24
C ASP A 421 17.65 -10.74 -11.62
N LYS A 422 16.83 -11.65 -11.11
CA LYS A 422 15.38 -11.70 -11.35
C LYS A 422 14.56 -11.32 -10.11
N ASN A 423 15.21 -10.99 -9.01
CA ASN A 423 14.55 -10.66 -7.77
C ASN A 423 14.68 -9.19 -7.40
N SER A 424 15.88 -8.59 -7.55
CA SER A 424 16.02 -7.15 -7.26
C SER A 424 15.11 -6.26 -8.12
N PRO A 425 14.84 -6.56 -9.41
CA PRO A 425 13.87 -5.75 -10.16
C PRO A 425 12.45 -5.76 -9.59
N LEU A 426 12.08 -6.77 -8.76
CA LEU A 426 10.79 -6.81 -8.08
C LEU A 426 10.71 -5.81 -6.92
N GLY A 427 11.85 -5.28 -6.45
CA GLY A 427 11.89 -4.30 -5.36
C GLY A 427 11.52 -4.87 -4.00
N ASN A 428 11.32 -3.97 -3.04
CA ASN A 428 10.78 -4.29 -1.72
C ASN A 428 9.23 -4.25 -1.80
N TRP A 429 8.55 -4.66 -0.75
CA TRP A 429 7.07 -4.70 -0.68
C TRP A 429 6.43 -5.54 -1.79
N ARG A 430 7.09 -6.65 -2.16
CA ARG A 430 6.59 -7.65 -3.12
C ARG A 430 6.02 -8.88 -2.41
N VAL A 431 5.17 -8.66 -1.42
CA VAL A 431 4.77 -9.66 -0.42
C VAL A 431 4.12 -10.91 -1.03
N ALA A 432 3.29 -10.76 -2.06
CA ALA A 432 2.61 -11.90 -2.69
C ALA A 432 3.34 -12.44 -3.91
N ALA A 433 4.37 -11.76 -4.41
CA ALA A 433 5.06 -12.15 -5.64
C ALA A 433 5.96 -13.36 -5.42
N ASP A 434 6.04 -14.20 -6.43
CA ASP A 434 6.95 -15.35 -6.41
C ASP A 434 8.36 -14.91 -6.82
N ASN A 435 9.37 -15.56 -6.25
CA ASN A 435 10.77 -15.30 -6.61
C ASN A 435 11.03 -15.65 -8.08
N ASN A 436 11.96 -14.92 -8.69
CA ASN A 436 12.45 -15.16 -10.06
C ASN A 436 11.39 -14.93 -11.15
N THR A 437 10.40 -14.07 -10.90
CA THR A 437 9.35 -13.77 -11.88
C THR A 437 9.66 -12.56 -12.76
N ALA A 438 10.63 -11.71 -12.38
CA ALA A 438 11.04 -10.59 -13.25
C ALA A 438 11.86 -11.10 -14.45
N VAL A 439 11.82 -10.35 -15.55
CA VAL A 439 12.69 -10.58 -16.70
C VAL A 439 14.00 -9.81 -16.45
N SER A 440 15.14 -10.53 -16.40
CA SER A 440 16.44 -9.89 -16.21
C SER A 440 16.89 -9.13 -17.46
N VAL A 441 17.86 -8.21 -17.30
CA VAL A 441 18.45 -7.52 -18.45
C VAL A 441 19.09 -8.51 -19.42
N LEU A 442 19.75 -9.55 -18.89
CA LEU A 442 20.36 -10.61 -19.71
C LEU A 442 19.30 -11.35 -20.55
N GLU A 443 18.19 -11.74 -19.93
CA GLU A 443 17.07 -12.38 -20.65
C GLU A 443 16.49 -11.46 -21.71
N GLY A 444 16.22 -10.21 -21.36
CA GLY A 444 15.64 -9.24 -22.29
C GLY A 444 16.54 -9.00 -23.51
N LEU A 445 17.86 -8.87 -23.29
CA LEU A 445 18.80 -8.66 -24.38
C LEU A 445 18.97 -9.92 -25.25
N SER A 446 18.88 -11.11 -24.67
CA SER A 446 19.04 -12.37 -25.42
C SER A 446 17.99 -12.57 -26.52
N HIS A 447 16.88 -11.85 -26.48
CA HIS A 447 15.89 -11.86 -27.56
C HIS A 447 16.40 -11.18 -28.84
N TYR A 448 17.48 -10.38 -28.76
CA TYR A 448 18.08 -9.71 -29.93
C TYR A 448 19.23 -10.56 -30.48
N THR A 449 18.90 -11.68 -31.10
CA THR A 449 19.83 -12.72 -31.56
C THR A 449 20.83 -12.25 -32.61
N GLY A 450 20.68 -11.06 -33.17
CA GLY A 450 21.63 -10.46 -34.12
C GLY A 450 22.86 -9.86 -33.46
N ASN A 451 22.91 -9.80 -32.11
CA ASN A 451 24.09 -9.33 -31.37
C ASN A 451 24.73 -10.49 -30.62
N GLU A 452 26.06 -10.41 -30.45
CA GLU A 452 26.81 -11.37 -29.62
C GLU A 452 26.92 -10.80 -28.22
N ILE A 453 26.24 -11.44 -27.23
CA ILE A 453 26.20 -10.97 -25.83
C ILE A 453 27.10 -11.86 -24.98
N THR A 454 28.11 -11.25 -24.34
CA THR A 454 28.95 -11.93 -23.35
C THR A 454 28.68 -11.32 -21.98
N HIS A 455 28.27 -12.15 -21.01
CA HIS A 455 27.93 -11.71 -19.66
C HIS A 455 29.07 -12.02 -18.68
N SER A 456 29.33 -11.05 -17.79
CA SER A 456 30.17 -11.25 -16.61
C SER A 456 29.50 -10.56 -15.42
N GLN A 457 29.33 -11.27 -14.33
CA GLN A 457 28.75 -10.71 -13.09
C GLN A 457 29.62 -9.57 -12.53
N GLY A 458 30.94 -9.62 -12.76
CA GLY A 458 31.86 -8.72 -12.09
C GLY A 458 31.91 -9.06 -10.60
N ILE A 459 31.61 -8.12 -9.74
CA ILE A 459 31.60 -8.39 -8.30
C ILE A 459 30.22 -8.92 -7.84
N ARG A 460 30.24 -9.66 -6.76
CA ARG A 460 29.01 -10.08 -6.07
C ARG A 460 28.50 -8.88 -5.23
N LEU A 461 27.20 -8.58 -5.30
CA LEU A 461 26.64 -7.41 -4.61
C LEU A 461 26.42 -7.66 -3.12
N VAL A 462 25.91 -8.85 -2.76
CA VAL A 462 25.61 -9.21 -1.36
C VAL A 462 26.36 -10.47 -0.95
N ASN A 463 26.81 -10.52 0.29
CA ASN A 463 27.49 -11.69 0.87
C ASN A 463 26.48 -12.79 1.24
N LYS A 464 25.29 -12.38 1.71
CA LYS A 464 24.20 -13.28 2.06
C LYS A 464 22.87 -12.67 1.61
N ILE A 465 22.02 -13.49 1.02
CA ILE A 465 20.62 -13.10 0.71
C ILE A 465 19.84 -13.21 2.02
N PRO A 466 19.15 -12.16 2.45
CA PRO A 466 18.37 -12.22 3.69
C PRO A 466 17.22 -13.23 3.58
N ASP A 467 16.96 -13.95 4.65
CA ASP A 467 15.90 -14.96 4.74
C ASP A 467 14.57 -14.33 5.17
N GLY A 468 14.62 -13.18 5.87
CA GLY A 468 13.45 -12.49 6.39
C GLY A 468 13.35 -11.03 5.98
N PHE A 469 12.14 -10.48 6.07
CA PHE A 469 11.83 -9.11 5.65
C PHE A 469 12.71 -8.07 6.37
N HIS A 470 12.91 -8.24 7.67
CA HIS A 470 13.71 -7.30 8.49
C HIS A 470 15.17 -7.70 8.65
N GLU A 471 15.60 -8.83 8.07
CA GLU A 471 16.98 -9.29 8.21
C GLU A 471 17.95 -8.34 7.48
N GLU A 472 19.08 -8.02 8.12
CA GLU A 472 20.08 -7.11 7.57
C GLU A 472 20.67 -7.63 6.26
N VAL A 473 20.77 -6.76 5.25
CA VAL A 473 21.41 -7.07 3.98
C VAL A 473 22.91 -6.86 4.12
N GLN A 474 23.69 -7.92 3.97
CA GLN A 474 25.15 -7.84 4.07
C GLN A 474 25.75 -7.50 2.70
N ILE A 475 26.02 -6.23 2.47
CA ILE A 475 26.63 -5.74 1.23
C ILE A 475 28.09 -6.19 1.16
N ASN A 476 28.52 -6.64 -0.01
CA ASN A 476 29.92 -6.99 -0.26
C ASN A 476 30.76 -5.72 -0.45
N ASN A 477 31.72 -5.52 0.45
CA ASN A 477 32.63 -4.36 0.42
C ASN A 477 34.09 -4.78 0.15
N THR A 478 34.38 -6.07 0.05
CA THR A 478 35.76 -6.55 0.04
C THR A 478 36.09 -7.49 -1.12
N ASP A 479 35.20 -8.35 -1.54
CA ASP A 479 35.45 -9.34 -2.58
C ASP A 479 35.37 -8.69 -3.97
N LYS A 480 36.52 -8.61 -4.66
CA LYS A 480 36.65 -8.00 -5.98
C LYS A 480 37.03 -9.03 -7.06
N THR A 481 36.84 -10.32 -6.78
CA THR A 481 37.33 -11.40 -7.64
C THR A 481 36.79 -11.36 -9.05
N GLY A 482 35.66 -10.92 -9.39
CA GLY A 482 35.14 -10.91 -10.77
C GLY A 482 35.59 -9.74 -11.65
N ILE A 483 36.30 -8.74 -11.07
CA ILE A 483 36.66 -7.51 -11.85
C ILE A 483 37.58 -7.82 -13.02
N LEU A 484 38.55 -8.72 -12.85
CA LEU A 484 39.50 -9.03 -13.94
C LEU A 484 38.77 -9.68 -15.13
N GLU A 485 37.87 -10.61 -14.86
CA GLU A 485 37.04 -11.23 -15.90
C GLU A 485 36.17 -10.17 -16.61
N ALA A 486 35.50 -9.31 -15.86
CA ALA A 486 34.67 -8.23 -16.43
C ALA A 486 35.48 -7.32 -17.35
N LYS A 487 36.73 -6.98 -16.95
CA LYS A 487 37.64 -6.17 -17.79
C LYS A 487 37.96 -6.88 -19.10
N GLU A 488 38.24 -8.18 -19.06
CA GLU A 488 38.58 -8.94 -20.29
C GLU A 488 37.37 -9.09 -21.22
N VAL A 489 36.15 -9.22 -20.66
CA VAL A 489 34.91 -9.23 -21.45
C VAL A 489 34.70 -7.85 -22.10
N ALA A 490 34.87 -6.78 -21.32
CA ALA A 490 34.71 -5.40 -21.83
C ALA A 490 35.66 -5.07 -22.98
N LYS A 491 36.94 -5.51 -22.90
CA LYS A 491 37.94 -5.24 -23.94
C LYS A 491 37.56 -5.80 -25.33
N LYS A 492 36.75 -6.86 -25.36
CA LYS A 492 36.39 -7.56 -26.59
C LYS A 492 35.09 -7.07 -27.22
N ALA A 493 34.41 -6.10 -26.58
CA ALA A 493 33.09 -5.65 -26.97
C ALA A 493 33.13 -4.32 -27.71
N ASP A 494 32.13 -4.12 -28.58
CA ASP A 494 31.85 -2.83 -29.22
C ASP A 494 31.11 -1.89 -28.26
N VAL A 495 30.29 -2.46 -27.37
CA VAL A 495 29.45 -1.73 -26.39
C VAL A 495 29.51 -2.46 -25.05
N VAL A 496 29.63 -1.69 -23.98
CA VAL A 496 29.55 -2.21 -22.62
C VAL A 496 28.25 -1.70 -21.97
N ILE A 497 27.43 -2.62 -21.48
CA ILE A 497 26.26 -2.31 -20.68
C ILE A 497 26.57 -2.71 -19.24
N MET A 498 26.55 -1.74 -18.33
CA MET A 498 26.79 -2.01 -16.90
C MET A 498 25.46 -1.91 -16.16
N VAL A 499 25.05 -3.02 -15.53
CA VAL A 499 23.79 -3.10 -14.75
C VAL A 499 24.16 -3.04 -13.27
N LEU A 500 24.11 -1.83 -12.74
CA LEU A 500 24.56 -1.49 -11.39
C LEU A 500 23.38 -0.92 -10.59
N GLY A 501 23.44 -1.05 -9.29
CA GLY A 501 22.38 -0.54 -8.43
C GLY A 501 22.36 -1.21 -7.07
N GLU A 502 21.25 -1.08 -6.37
CA GLU A 502 21.02 -1.67 -5.06
C GLU A 502 20.40 -3.06 -5.19
N TYR A 503 20.70 -3.91 -4.23
CA TYR A 503 19.96 -5.16 -4.02
C TYR A 503 18.52 -4.82 -3.61
N GLY A 504 17.54 -5.59 -4.08
CA GLY A 504 16.12 -5.30 -3.92
C GLY A 504 15.63 -5.08 -2.48
N PHE A 505 16.30 -5.65 -1.48
CA PHE A 505 15.98 -5.42 -0.07
C PHE A 505 16.95 -4.46 0.63
N GLN A 506 17.74 -3.69 -0.12
CA GLN A 506 18.62 -2.68 0.46
C GLN A 506 17.86 -1.40 0.83
N SER A 507 16.72 -1.16 0.23
CA SER A 507 15.75 -0.13 0.60
C SER A 507 14.44 -0.79 1.05
N GLY A 508 13.47 0.01 1.49
CA GLY A 508 12.18 -0.46 2.00
C GLY A 508 12.06 -0.29 3.50
N GLU A 509 11.01 -0.83 4.07
CA GLU A 509 10.69 -0.71 5.48
C GLU A 509 11.75 -1.38 6.37
N GLY A 510 12.06 -0.73 7.49
CA GLY A 510 13.10 -1.16 8.42
C GLY A 510 14.51 -0.85 7.91
N ARG A 511 14.63 -0.09 6.82
CA ARG A 511 15.92 0.21 6.18
C ARG A 511 16.27 1.69 6.29
N SER A 512 17.55 1.96 6.51
CA SER A 512 18.10 3.31 6.55
C SER A 512 19.54 3.26 6.02
N ARG A 513 19.97 4.34 5.39
CA ARG A 513 21.32 4.41 4.81
C ARG A 513 22.14 5.50 5.47
N ALA A 514 23.43 5.23 5.62
CA ALA A 514 24.37 6.25 6.13
C ALA A 514 24.76 7.24 5.01
N ASN A 515 24.80 6.76 3.75
CA ASN A 515 25.13 7.59 2.59
C ASN A 515 24.34 7.11 1.36
N LEU A 516 24.43 7.85 0.26
CA LEU A 516 23.69 7.57 -0.98
C LEU A 516 24.60 7.03 -2.11
N ASP A 517 25.81 6.60 -1.78
CA ASP A 517 26.72 6.01 -2.78
C ASP A 517 26.21 4.65 -3.25
N LEU A 518 26.55 4.28 -4.49
CA LEU A 518 26.28 2.93 -4.99
C LEU A 518 27.08 1.90 -4.18
N PRO A 519 26.54 0.74 -3.93
CA PRO A 519 27.31 -0.32 -3.27
C PRO A 519 28.52 -0.68 -4.09
N UNK A 520 29.42 -0.79 -3.37
CA UNK A 520 30.64 -0.93 -3.86
C UNK A 520 31.47 -1.56 -4.48
#